data_7a3bd2eaa704ce3d8fd6062bac7a47c3
#
_entry.id   7a3bd2eaa704ce3d8fd6062bac7a47c3
#
_cell.length_a   1.000
_cell.length_b   1.000
_cell.length_c   1.000
_cell.angle_alpha   90.00
_cell.angle_beta   90.00
_cell.angle_gamma   90.00
#
_symmetry.space_group_name_H-M   'P 1'
#
loop_
_entity.id
_entity.type
_entity.pdbx_description
1 polymer ?
#
loop_
_entity_poly.entity_id
_entity_poly.type
_entity_poly.pdbx_seq_one_letter_code
_entity_poly.pdbx_strand_id
1 'polypeptide(L)'
;MATTISNTESSTNSHSETNATQKGQSSTQSQSTTQKVLDEALLNKILSGLYGFMTDEELSAYAENLLRPQLNAGLEAAQQQYDTTELVKRQEMETLDAALAKSIEAQQSAFAKSRASLETAALARGMGRSSYTMSTLANADAAYAKAVQELTTDAARQQSQIQQQISLAAQQNAQSQGRLKTDYASNLAAKLQELKQQQRQEYNQSYLTAVSGSLGTASKGTQDTQSSSESKSVTDASSHTSSTTVTRTLGGGGSSKTYRIG
;
A
#
# COMPACT_ATOMS: atom_id res chain seq x y z
N MET A 1 -9.09 -26.59 13.44
CA MET A 1 -8.12 -27.42 12.67
C MET A 1 -8.03 -28.78 13.34
N ALA A 2 -8.32 -29.86 12.60
CA ALA A 2 -8.29 -31.20 13.16
C ALA A 2 -6.83 -31.68 13.15
N THR A 3 -6.29 -31.93 14.33
CA THR A 3 -4.95 -32.51 14.49
C THR A 3 -5.09 -34.03 14.31
N THR A 4 -4.65 -34.55 13.18
CA THR A 4 -4.63 -36.00 12.95
C THR A 4 -3.41 -36.59 13.63
N ILE A 5 -3.62 -37.29 14.73
CA ILE A 5 -2.56 -38.08 15.37
C ILE A 5 -2.59 -39.45 14.72
N SER A 6 -1.57 -39.81 13.93
CA SER A 6 -1.44 -41.13 13.37
C SER A 6 -0.50 -41.97 14.26
N ASN A 7 -1.04 -42.99 14.88
CA ASN A 7 -0.25 -44.02 15.56
C ASN A 7 0.15 -45.12 14.53
N THR A 8 1.43 -45.31 14.35
CA THR A 8 1.92 -46.39 13.52
C THR A 8 2.56 -47.43 14.44
N GLU A 9 1.89 -48.56 14.61
CA GLU A 9 2.50 -49.73 15.31
C GLU A 9 3.17 -50.62 14.29
N SER A 10 4.46 -50.81 14.46
CA SER A 10 5.20 -51.82 13.67
C SER A 10 5.72 -52.91 14.61
N SER A 11 5.27 -54.13 14.43
CA SER A 11 5.81 -55.29 15.12
C SER A 11 6.75 -56.05 14.17
N THR A 12 8.01 -56.21 14.56
CA THR A 12 8.98 -57.00 13.80
C THR A 12 9.28 -58.25 14.60
N ASN A 13 8.85 -59.41 14.09
CA ASN A 13 9.25 -60.69 14.62
C ASN A 13 10.51 -61.19 13.88
N SER A 14 11.63 -61.25 14.55
CA SER A 14 12.83 -61.83 13.99
C SER A 14 13.11 -63.21 14.65
N HIS A 15 13.10 -64.25 13.82
CA HIS A 15 13.53 -65.61 14.23
C HIS A 15 14.98 -65.77 13.80
N SER A 16 15.88 -66.01 14.73
CA SER A 16 17.25 -66.43 14.40
C SER A 16 17.50 -67.86 14.90
N GLU A 17 17.68 -68.76 13.95
CA GLU A 17 18.18 -70.11 14.27
C GLU A 17 19.69 -70.08 14.24
N THR A 18 20.33 -70.35 15.38
CA THR A 18 21.77 -70.57 15.46
C THR A 18 22.04 -72.13 15.54
N ASN A 19 22.54 -72.69 14.43
CA ASN A 19 23.00 -74.07 14.37
C ASN A 19 24.35 -74.23 15.11
N ALA A 20 24.30 -74.41 16.38
CA ALA A 20 25.42 -74.95 17.14
C ALA A 20 24.83 -75.95 18.15
N THR A 21 25.35 -77.18 18.21
CA THR A 21 25.07 -78.37 19.00
C THR A 21 24.40 -78.28 20.37
N GLN A 22 23.68 -77.18 20.64
CA GLN A 22 22.74 -77.00 21.73
C GLN A 22 21.41 -76.43 21.13
N LYS A 23 20.38 -77.27 21.26
CA LYS A 23 19.02 -76.81 20.89
C LYS A 23 18.56 -75.72 21.87
N GLY A 24 18.88 -74.49 21.56
CA GLY A 24 18.33 -73.35 22.26
C GLY A 24 17.38 -72.57 21.31
N GLN A 25 16.11 -72.46 21.65
CA GLN A 25 15.18 -71.54 20.94
C GLN A 25 15.23 -70.22 21.64
N SER A 26 15.72 -69.17 20.95
CA SER A 26 15.58 -67.79 21.43
C SER A 26 14.56 -67.11 20.59
N SER A 27 13.46 -66.61 21.18
CA SER A 27 12.52 -65.76 20.55
C SER A 27 12.73 -64.33 21.06
N THR A 28 13.08 -63.46 20.15
CA THR A 28 13.20 -62.01 20.46
C THR A 28 11.97 -61.30 19.93
N GLN A 29 11.13 -60.83 20.82
CA GLN A 29 9.97 -60.01 20.47
C GLN A 29 10.32 -58.57 20.74
N SER A 30 10.46 -57.78 19.68
CA SER A 30 10.70 -56.33 19.80
C SER A 30 9.42 -55.60 19.42
N GLN A 31 8.83 -54.89 20.37
CA GLN A 31 7.76 -53.96 20.11
C GLN A 31 8.34 -52.55 20.15
N SER A 32 8.21 -51.81 19.04
CA SER A 32 8.56 -50.42 19.02
C SER A 32 7.29 -49.57 18.81
N THR A 33 6.96 -48.77 19.79
CA THR A 33 5.84 -47.83 19.69
C THR A 33 6.45 -46.46 19.41
N THR A 34 6.20 -45.94 18.21
CA THR A 34 6.60 -44.58 17.84
C THR A 34 5.47 -43.62 18.12
N GLN A 35 5.60 -42.84 19.14
CA GLN A 35 4.66 -41.74 19.43
C GLN A 35 5.23 -40.39 18.99
N LYS A 36 4.43 -39.63 18.26
CA LYS A 36 4.76 -38.21 18.03
C LYS A 36 4.45 -37.45 19.31
N VAL A 37 5.47 -37.00 19.99
CA VAL A 37 5.35 -36.20 21.21
C VAL A 37 5.61 -34.75 20.86
N LEU A 38 4.66 -33.88 21.20
CA LEU A 38 4.80 -32.44 21.06
C LEU A 38 5.71 -31.93 22.19
N ASP A 39 6.82 -31.31 21.84
CA ASP A 39 7.66 -30.59 22.80
C ASP A 39 6.99 -29.22 23.10
N GLU A 40 6.16 -29.20 24.13
CA GLU A 40 5.42 -28.00 24.54
C GLU A 40 6.35 -26.84 24.94
N ALA A 41 7.51 -27.13 25.49
CA ALA A 41 8.46 -26.09 25.90
C ALA A 41 9.05 -25.38 24.66
N LEU A 42 9.39 -26.16 23.61
CA LEU A 42 9.87 -25.62 22.35
C LEU A 42 8.76 -24.87 21.61
N LEU A 43 7.55 -25.42 21.59
CA LEU A 43 6.38 -24.78 21.00
C LEU A 43 6.10 -23.44 21.67
N ASN A 44 6.08 -23.40 23.01
CA ASN A 44 5.85 -22.16 23.76
C ASN A 44 6.98 -21.14 23.54
N LYS A 45 8.23 -21.56 23.44
CA LYS A 45 9.36 -20.67 23.13
C LYS A 45 9.25 -20.05 21.73
N ILE A 46 8.78 -20.81 20.75
CA ILE A 46 8.59 -20.30 19.39
C ILE A 46 7.34 -19.43 19.32
N LEU A 47 6.24 -19.83 19.96
CA LEU A 47 5.03 -19.01 20.06
C LEU A 47 5.30 -17.69 20.79
N SER A 48 6.14 -17.68 21.83
CA SER A 48 6.55 -16.44 22.50
C SER A 48 7.35 -15.49 21.59
N GLY A 49 8.10 -16.04 20.62
CA GLY A 49 8.76 -15.27 19.59
C GLY A 49 7.80 -14.70 18.53
N LEU A 50 6.60 -15.28 18.41
CA LEU A 50 5.56 -14.79 17.51
C LEU A 50 4.76 -13.59 18.07
N TYR A 51 4.90 -13.26 19.36
CA TYR A 51 4.29 -12.07 19.96
C TYR A 51 4.91 -10.74 19.48
N GLY A 52 5.94 -10.78 18.63
CA GLY A 52 6.51 -9.60 17.97
C GLY A 52 5.77 -9.14 16.71
N PHE A 53 4.62 -9.74 16.38
CA PHE A 53 3.82 -9.28 15.25
C PHE A 53 3.12 -7.96 15.59
N MET A 54 3.11 -7.07 14.61
CA MET A 54 2.43 -5.78 14.72
C MET A 54 0.94 -5.98 14.95
N THR A 55 0.37 -5.17 15.83
CA THR A 55 -1.08 -5.06 16.00
C THR A 55 -1.72 -4.46 14.75
N ASP A 56 -3.04 -4.55 14.63
CA ASP A 56 -3.77 -3.93 13.51
C ASP A 56 -3.55 -2.41 13.46
N GLU A 57 -3.42 -1.76 14.61
CA GLU A 57 -3.13 -0.34 14.74
C GLU A 57 -1.71 -0.01 14.27
N GLU A 58 -0.72 -0.80 14.65
CA GLU A 58 0.68 -0.62 14.23
C GLU A 58 0.86 -0.86 12.72
N LEU A 59 0.17 -1.88 12.16
CA LEU A 59 0.15 -2.13 10.72
C LEU A 59 -0.49 -0.96 9.97
N SER A 60 -1.58 -0.40 10.51
CA SER A 60 -2.23 0.78 9.94
C SER A 60 -1.30 1.99 9.95
N ALA A 61 -0.68 2.28 11.10
CA ALA A 61 0.27 3.37 11.24
C ALA A 61 1.48 3.21 10.31
N TYR A 62 1.99 2.00 10.17
CA TYR A 62 3.09 1.70 9.25
C TYR A 62 2.71 1.94 7.79
N ALA A 63 1.54 1.42 7.36
CA ALA A 63 1.04 1.61 6.01
C ALA A 63 0.76 3.09 5.69
N GLU A 64 0.19 3.83 6.66
CA GLU A 64 0.00 5.28 6.55
C GLU A 64 1.31 6.03 6.40
N ASN A 65 2.30 5.74 7.22
CA ASN A 65 3.61 6.39 7.17
C ASN A 65 4.33 6.14 5.83
N LEU A 66 4.10 4.98 5.22
CA LEU A 66 4.67 4.63 3.91
C LEU A 66 3.99 5.40 2.76
N LEU A 67 2.67 5.57 2.81
CA LEU A 67 1.88 6.12 1.70
C LEU A 67 1.59 7.62 1.84
N ARG A 68 1.56 8.16 3.07
CA ARG A 68 1.26 9.58 3.34
C ARG A 68 2.20 10.56 2.63
N PRO A 69 3.54 10.32 2.55
CA PRO A 69 4.43 11.22 1.82
C PRO A 69 4.07 11.34 0.34
N GLN A 70 3.64 10.24 -0.30
CA GLN A 70 3.22 10.24 -1.70
C GLN A 70 1.93 11.04 -1.90
N LEU A 71 0.96 10.88 -0.99
CA LEU A 71 -0.26 11.70 -1.01
C LEU A 71 0.07 13.18 -0.87
N ASN A 72 0.87 13.54 0.13
CA ASN A 72 1.24 14.94 0.39
C ASN A 72 1.95 15.56 -0.81
N ALA A 73 2.94 14.87 -1.38
CA ALA A 73 3.64 15.33 -2.59
C ALA A 73 2.68 15.52 -3.78
N GLY A 74 1.72 14.60 -3.96
CA GLY A 74 0.70 14.72 -5.00
C GLY A 74 -0.24 15.91 -4.78
N LEU A 75 -0.67 16.12 -3.55
CA LEU A 75 -1.53 17.27 -3.20
C LEU A 75 -0.81 18.61 -3.37
N GLU A 76 0.46 18.69 -2.94
CA GLU A 76 1.30 19.88 -3.15
C GLU A 76 1.51 20.17 -4.63
N ALA A 77 1.81 19.15 -5.44
CA ALA A 77 2.00 19.31 -6.88
C ALA A 77 0.70 19.83 -7.56
N ALA A 78 -0.45 19.25 -7.19
CA ALA A 78 -1.74 19.70 -7.71
C ALA A 78 -2.03 21.15 -7.31
N GLN A 79 -1.74 21.51 -6.06
CA GLN A 79 -1.93 22.90 -5.57
C GLN A 79 -0.97 23.87 -6.28
N GLN A 80 0.31 23.55 -6.40
CA GLN A 80 1.29 24.39 -7.11
C GLN A 80 0.91 24.61 -8.58
N GLN A 81 0.37 23.59 -9.24
CA GLN A 81 -0.10 23.70 -10.62
C GLN A 81 -1.29 24.70 -10.71
N TYR A 82 -2.23 24.61 -9.77
CA TYR A 82 -3.34 25.55 -9.70
C TYR A 82 -2.86 26.96 -9.42
N ASP A 83 -2.03 27.16 -8.38
CA ASP A 83 -1.52 28.47 -7.98
C ASP A 83 -0.75 29.15 -9.13
N THR A 84 0.05 28.38 -9.87
CA THR A 84 0.76 28.88 -11.05
C THR A 84 -0.21 29.31 -12.14
N THR A 85 -1.24 28.51 -12.40
CA THR A 85 -2.27 28.84 -13.39
C THR A 85 -3.05 30.09 -12.98
N GLU A 86 -3.47 30.18 -11.73
CA GLU A 86 -4.17 31.34 -11.18
C GLU A 86 -3.34 32.60 -11.29
N LEU A 87 -2.05 32.52 -10.92
CA LEU A 87 -1.12 33.66 -11.02
C LEU A 87 -1.01 34.18 -12.45
N VAL A 88 -0.78 33.29 -13.42
CA VAL A 88 -0.70 33.65 -14.83
C VAL A 88 -2.00 34.34 -15.31
N LYS A 89 -3.16 33.77 -14.93
CA LYS A 89 -4.45 34.34 -15.32
C LYS A 89 -4.74 35.68 -14.66
N ARG A 90 -4.32 35.90 -13.43
CA ARG A 90 -4.38 37.20 -12.78
C ARG A 90 -3.49 38.23 -13.47
N GLN A 91 -2.29 37.86 -13.88
CA GLN A 91 -1.41 38.75 -14.67
C GLN A 91 -2.02 39.07 -16.04
N GLU A 92 -2.67 38.11 -16.70
CA GLU A 92 -3.43 38.36 -17.92
C GLU A 92 -4.55 39.39 -17.71
N MET A 93 -5.28 39.32 -16.59
CA MET A 93 -6.31 40.34 -16.23
C MET A 93 -5.69 41.72 -16.02
N GLU A 94 -4.60 41.81 -15.26
CA GLU A 94 -3.92 43.10 -15.02
C GLU A 94 -3.41 43.73 -16.34
N THR A 95 -2.86 42.91 -17.23
CA THR A 95 -2.38 43.37 -18.54
C THR A 95 -3.56 43.82 -19.42
N LEU A 96 -4.70 43.12 -19.35
CA LEU A 96 -5.93 43.53 -20.06
C LEU A 96 -6.45 44.84 -19.54
N ASP A 97 -6.51 45.05 -18.22
CA ASP A 97 -6.96 46.31 -17.61
C ASP A 97 -6.06 47.48 -17.99
N ALA A 98 -4.75 47.27 -17.99
CA ALA A 98 -3.78 48.27 -18.42
C ALA A 98 -3.91 48.60 -19.92
N ALA A 99 -4.19 47.59 -20.76
CA ALA A 99 -4.42 47.78 -22.19
C ALA A 99 -5.73 48.51 -22.46
N LEU A 100 -6.79 48.19 -21.70
CA LEU A 100 -8.06 48.91 -21.77
C LEU A 100 -7.91 50.39 -21.40
N ALA A 101 -7.21 50.67 -20.29
CA ALA A 101 -6.98 52.06 -19.86
C ALA A 101 -6.22 52.87 -20.94
N LYS A 102 -5.18 52.30 -21.51
CA LYS A 102 -4.41 52.92 -22.62
C LYS A 102 -5.28 53.13 -23.86
N SER A 103 -6.13 52.17 -24.18
CA SER A 103 -7.05 52.28 -25.34
C SER A 103 -8.09 53.37 -25.15
N ILE A 104 -8.65 53.48 -23.94
CA ILE A 104 -9.58 54.55 -23.59
C ILE A 104 -8.90 55.93 -23.65
N GLU A 105 -7.70 56.06 -23.08
CA GLU A 105 -6.88 57.26 -23.14
C GLU A 105 -6.58 57.70 -24.58
N ALA A 106 -6.19 56.74 -25.42
CA ALA A 106 -5.94 56.99 -26.85
C ALA A 106 -7.21 57.48 -27.58
N GLN A 107 -8.37 56.84 -27.32
CA GLN A 107 -9.66 57.27 -27.87
C GLN A 107 -10.07 58.65 -27.39
N GLN A 108 -9.85 58.95 -26.11
CA GLN A 108 -10.13 60.26 -25.52
C GLN A 108 -9.26 61.36 -26.16
N SER A 109 -7.96 61.06 -26.33
CA SER A 109 -7.02 62.02 -26.99
C SER A 109 -7.40 62.24 -28.46
N ALA A 110 -7.72 61.19 -29.21
CA ALA A 110 -8.16 61.28 -30.59
C ALA A 110 -9.48 62.08 -30.72
N PHE A 111 -10.42 61.78 -29.84
CA PHE A 111 -11.71 62.52 -29.77
C PHE A 111 -11.51 63.99 -29.47
N ALA A 112 -10.69 64.35 -28.46
CA ALA A 112 -10.41 65.73 -28.11
C ALA A 112 -9.80 66.54 -29.29
N LYS A 113 -8.85 65.90 -30.00
CA LYS A 113 -8.23 66.49 -31.20
C LYS A 113 -9.29 66.70 -32.33
N SER A 114 -10.08 65.65 -32.59
CA SER A 114 -11.15 65.72 -33.59
C SER A 114 -12.20 66.82 -33.26
N ARG A 115 -12.62 66.85 -32.00
CA ARG A 115 -13.60 67.88 -31.53
C ARG A 115 -13.06 69.30 -31.67
N ALA A 116 -11.81 69.54 -31.24
CA ALA A 116 -11.14 70.82 -31.39
C ALA A 116 -11.01 71.25 -32.87
N SER A 117 -10.70 70.31 -33.74
CA SER A 117 -10.63 70.55 -35.19
C SER A 117 -11.97 70.89 -35.77
N LEU A 118 -13.06 70.21 -35.37
CA LEU A 118 -14.43 70.49 -35.80
C LEU A 118 -14.90 71.88 -35.31
N GLU A 119 -14.63 72.22 -34.06
CA GLU A 119 -14.94 73.50 -33.48
C GLU A 119 -14.19 74.64 -34.19
N THR A 120 -12.90 74.50 -34.42
CA THR A 120 -12.07 75.48 -35.14
C THR A 120 -12.56 75.71 -36.57
N ALA A 121 -12.87 74.59 -37.28
CA ALA A 121 -13.37 74.68 -38.65
C ALA A 121 -14.79 75.38 -38.72
N ALA A 122 -15.62 75.08 -37.71
CA ALA A 122 -16.92 75.73 -37.61
C ALA A 122 -16.82 77.24 -37.32
N LEU A 123 -15.93 77.63 -36.43
CA LEU A 123 -15.62 79.06 -36.14
C LEU A 123 -15.05 79.76 -37.36
N ALA A 124 -14.12 79.19 -38.08
CA ALA A 124 -13.52 79.75 -39.30
C ALA A 124 -14.57 80.05 -40.41
N ARG A 125 -15.64 79.23 -40.42
CA ARG A 125 -16.75 79.38 -41.34
C ARG A 125 -17.89 80.29 -40.84
N GLY A 126 -17.75 80.92 -39.65
CA GLY A 126 -18.79 81.70 -39.03
C GLY A 126 -19.98 80.90 -38.52
N MET A 127 -19.90 79.58 -38.49
CA MET A 127 -20.99 78.67 -38.14
C MET A 127 -20.90 78.15 -36.70
N GLY A 128 -20.13 78.77 -35.83
CA GLY A 128 -19.83 78.23 -34.49
C GLY A 128 -21.06 77.93 -33.63
N ARG A 129 -22.20 78.56 -33.87
CA ARG A 129 -23.47 78.35 -33.17
C ARG A 129 -24.58 77.81 -34.09
N SER A 130 -24.26 77.27 -35.24
CA SER A 130 -25.24 76.72 -36.15
C SER A 130 -25.79 75.37 -35.63
N SER A 131 -27.04 75.07 -35.96
CA SER A 131 -27.62 73.72 -35.64
C SER A 131 -26.82 72.55 -36.25
N TYR A 132 -26.20 72.82 -37.43
CA TYR A 132 -25.32 71.84 -38.10
C TYR A 132 -24.08 71.55 -37.28
N THR A 133 -23.38 72.53 -36.73
CA THR A 133 -22.21 72.34 -35.88
C THR A 133 -22.61 71.61 -34.61
N MET A 134 -23.71 71.97 -33.98
CA MET A 134 -24.17 71.27 -32.76
C MET A 134 -24.52 69.82 -33.04
N SER A 135 -25.15 69.48 -34.16
CA SER A 135 -25.48 68.11 -34.51
C SER A 135 -24.22 67.30 -34.86
N THR A 136 -23.23 67.94 -35.51
CA THR A 136 -21.97 67.29 -35.85
C THR A 136 -21.14 66.95 -34.58
N LEU A 137 -21.12 67.91 -33.62
CA LEU A 137 -20.44 67.62 -32.31
C LEU A 137 -21.18 66.57 -31.52
N ALA A 138 -22.51 66.58 -31.50
CA ALA A 138 -23.31 65.54 -30.81
C ALA A 138 -23.11 64.18 -31.42
N ASN A 139 -22.98 64.10 -32.75
CA ASN A 139 -22.66 62.81 -33.42
C ASN A 139 -21.24 62.31 -33.10
N ALA A 140 -20.27 63.24 -32.97
CA ALA A 140 -18.90 62.88 -32.57
C ALA A 140 -18.86 62.41 -31.11
N ASP A 141 -19.59 63.07 -30.20
CA ASP A 141 -19.75 62.68 -28.80
C ASP A 141 -20.40 61.26 -28.71
N ALA A 142 -21.46 61.00 -29.48
CA ALA A 142 -22.11 59.69 -29.53
C ALA A 142 -21.19 58.61 -30.11
N ALA A 143 -20.40 58.88 -31.14
CA ALA A 143 -19.45 57.97 -31.71
C ALA A 143 -18.35 57.62 -30.71
N TYR A 144 -17.85 58.60 -29.97
CA TYR A 144 -16.88 58.39 -28.90
C TYR A 144 -17.46 57.51 -27.78
N ALA A 145 -18.65 57.85 -27.29
CA ALA A 145 -19.32 57.06 -26.26
C ALA A 145 -19.51 55.62 -26.68
N LYS A 146 -19.92 55.41 -27.94
CA LYS A 146 -20.05 54.05 -28.52
C LYS A 146 -18.72 53.31 -28.58
N ALA A 147 -17.64 53.97 -29.04
CA ALA A 147 -16.31 53.37 -29.11
C ALA A 147 -15.79 52.95 -27.72
N VAL A 148 -15.96 53.80 -26.70
CA VAL A 148 -15.62 53.48 -25.31
C VAL A 148 -16.46 52.32 -24.77
N GLN A 149 -17.77 52.32 -25.08
CA GLN A 149 -18.65 51.21 -24.68
C GLN A 149 -18.27 49.88 -25.32
N GLU A 150 -17.88 49.88 -26.58
CA GLU A 150 -17.39 48.67 -27.27
C GLU A 150 -16.13 48.16 -26.62
N LEU A 151 -15.12 49.02 -26.36
CA LEU A 151 -13.89 48.66 -25.67
C LEU A 151 -14.14 48.06 -24.28
N THR A 152 -15.01 48.72 -23.50
CA THR A 152 -15.33 48.21 -22.15
C THR A 152 -16.10 46.91 -22.18
N THR A 153 -17.00 46.72 -23.15
CA THR A 153 -17.76 45.48 -23.32
C THR A 153 -16.86 44.33 -23.73
N ASP A 154 -15.92 44.57 -24.66
CA ASP A 154 -14.96 43.53 -25.09
C ASP A 154 -13.99 43.15 -23.98
N ALA A 155 -13.51 44.12 -23.20
CA ALA A 155 -12.70 43.86 -22.03
C ALA A 155 -13.46 43.05 -20.97
N ALA A 156 -14.70 43.39 -20.68
CA ALA A 156 -15.56 42.66 -19.76
C ALA A 156 -15.79 41.19 -20.20
N ARG A 157 -15.96 40.95 -21.50
CA ARG A 157 -16.04 39.60 -22.06
C ARG A 157 -14.77 38.82 -21.84
N GLN A 158 -13.60 39.42 -22.13
CA GLN A 158 -12.30 38.79 -21.92
C GLN A 158 -12.02 38.49 -20.44
N GLN A 159 -12.35 39.47 -19.54
CA GLN A 159 -12.25 39.24 -18.08
C GLN A 159 -13.14 38.09 -17.64
N SER A 160 -14.37 38.00 -18.14
CA SER A 160 -15.28 36.89 -17.83
C SER A 160 -14.70 35.54 -18.29
N GLN A 161 -14.11 35.50 -19.48
CA GLN A 161 -13.45 34.28 -19.98
C GLN A 161 -12.25 33.86 -19.11
N ILE A 162 -11.43 34.81 -18.68
CA ILE A 162 -10.30 34.53 -17.77
C ILE A 162 -10.83 34.04 -16.43
N GLN A 163 -11.85 34.64 -15.86
CA GLN A 163 -12.47 34.17 -14.62
C GLN A 163 -13.05 32.78 -14.76
N GLN A 164 -13.68 32.44 -15.89
CA GLN A 164 -14.16 31.10 -16.16
C GLN A 164 -12.99 30.09 -16.22
N GLN A 165 -11.85 30.45 -16.82
CA GLN A 165 -10.67 29.61 -16.87
C GLN A 165 -10.07 29.36 -15.47
N ILE A 166 -10.04 30.39 -14.60
CA ILE A 166 -9.62 30.26 -13.19
C ILE A 166 -10.57 29.31 -12.45
N SER A 167 -11.88 29.50 -12.62
CA SER A 167 -12.88 28.62 -12.00
C SER A 167 -12.75 27.16 -12.45
N LEU A 168 -12.53 26.95 -13.75
CA LEU A 168 -12.30 25.61 -14.30
C LEU A 168 -11.03 24.97 -13.74
N ALA A 169 -9.94 25.74 -13.65
CA ALA A 169 -8.69 25.28 -13.04
C ALA A 169 -8.88 24.90 -11.58
N ALA A 170 -9.63 25.69 -10.80
CA ALA A 170 -9.97 25.38 -9.42
C ALA A 170 -10.79 24.09 -9.31
N GLN A 171 -11.76 23.89 -10.19
CA GLN A 171 -12.56 22.68 -10.24
C GLN A 171 -11.71 21.44 -10.59
N GLN A 172 -10.80 21.57 -11.56
CA GLN A 172 -9.87 20.50 -11.93
C GLN A 172 -8.91 20.15 -10.78
N ASN A 173 -8.41 21.17 -10.07
CA ASN A 173 -7.58 20.97 -8.88
C ASN A 173 -8.35 20.21 -7.80
N ALA A 174 -9.58 20.62 -7.49
CA ALA A 174 -10.43 19.94 -6.51
C ALA A 174 -10.71 18.48 -6.89
N GLN A 175 -10.97 18.21 -8.18
CA GLN A 175 -11.15 16.84 -8.69
C GLN A 175 -9.87 16.01 -8.58
N SER A 176 -8.71 16.60 -8.93
CA SER A 176 -7.40 15.92 -8.82
C SER A 176 -7.09 15.59 -7.37
N GLN A 177 -7.28 16.53 -6.45
CA GLN A 177 -7.12 16.27 -5.01
C GLN A 177 -8.09 15.21 -4.50
N GLY A 178 -9.33 15.22 -4.98
CA GLY A 178 -10.34 14.21 -4.65
C GLY A 178 -9.90 12.81 -5.12
N ARG A 179 -9.40 12.69 -6.34
CA ARG A 179 -8.85 11.42 -6.87
C ARG A 179 -7.65 10.94 -6.06
N LEU A 180 -6.68 11.82 -5.79
CA LEU A 180 -5.50 11.47 -4.98
C LEU A 180 -5.89 10.93 -3.60
N LYS A 181 -6.87 11.52 -2.93
CA LYS A 181 -7.39 11.05 -1.63
C LYS A 181 -8.09 9.69 -1.75
N THR A 182 -8.86 9.48 -2.82
CA THR A 182 -9.54 8.21 -3.07
C THR A 182 -8.54 7.10 -3.38
N ASP A 183 -7.55 7.39 -4.23
CA ASP A 183 -6.48 6.46 -4.59
C ASP A 183 -5.63 6.12 -3.37
N TYR A 184 -5.32 7.12 -2.53
CA TYR A 184 -4.65 6.88 -1.26
C TYR A 184 -5.44 5.94 -0.34
N ALA A 185 -6.74 6.18 -0.17
CA ALA A 185 -7.58 5.31 0.67
C ALA A 185 -7.63 3.87 0.13
N SER A 186 -7.73 3.71 -1.20
CA SER A 186 -7.71 2.42 -1.87
C SER A 186 -6.36 1.71 -1.70
N ASN A 187 -5.26 2.44 -1.94
CA ASN A 187 -3.90 1.91 -1.80
C ASN A 187 -3.59 1.57 -0.34
N LEU A 188 -4.07 2.36 0.62
CA LEU A 188 -3.93 2.09 2.05
C LEU A 188 -4.65 0.79 2.43
N ALA A 189 -5.89 0.61 1.97
CA ALA A 189 -6.65 -0.60 2.22
C ALA A 189 -5.96 -1.84 1.60
N ALA A 190 -5.48 -1.72 0.35
CA ALA A 190 -4.76 -2.79 -0.33
C ALA A 190 -3.45 -3.12 0.40
N LYS A 191 -2.68 -2.10 0.83
CA LYS A 191 -1.42 -2.29 1.56
C LYS A 191 -1.63 -2.93 2.92
N LEU A 192 -2.67 -2.52 3.64
CA LEU A 192 -3.06 -3.16 4.91
C LEU A 192 -3.42 -4.64 4.71
N GLN A 193 -4.18 -4.96 3.66
CA GLN A 193 -4.52 -6.33 3.33
C GLN A 193 -3.27 -7.16 2.99
N GLU A 194 -2.36 -6.60 2.20
CA GLU A 194 -1.07 -7.21 1.86
C GLU A 194 -0.24 -7.50 3.12
N LEU A 195 -0.06 -6.49 3.99
CA LEU A 195 0.69 -6.61 5.23
C LEU A 195 0.08 -7.66 6.17
N LYS A 196 -1.26 -7.68 6.30
CA LYS A 196 -1.97 -8.71 7.07
C LYS A 196 -1.80 -10.11 6.47
N GLN A 197 -1.77 -10.24 5.15
CA GLN A 197 -1.51 -11.52 4.49
C GLN A 197 -0.07 -11.97 4.70
N GLN A 198 0.91 -11.07 4.56
CA GLN A 198 2.32 -11.35 4.84
C GLN A 198 2.50 -11.80 6.28
N GLN A 199 1.96 -11.06 7.23
CA GLN A 199 2.02 -11.43 8.65
C GLN A 199 1.38 -12.80 8.94
N ARG A 200 0.23 -13.11 8.30
CA ARG A 200 -0.39 -14.44 8.40
C ARG A 200 0.48 -15.54 7.80
N GLN A 201 1.12 -15.27 6.66
CA GLN A 201 2.02 -16.25 6.03
C GLN A 201 3.24 -16.51 6.91
N GLU A 202 3.86 -15.46 7.44
CA GLU A 202 4.98 -15.55 8.37
C GLU A 202 4.57 -16.28 9.66
N TYR A 203 3.40 -15.96 10.21
CA TYR A 203 2.85 -16.67 11.36
C TYR A 203 2.64 -18.16 11.04
N ASN A 204 1.98 -18.48 9.94
CA ASN A 204 1.72 -19.86 9.55
C ASN A 204 3.03 -20.62 9.29
N GLN A 205 4.01 -19.99 8.65
CA GLN A 205 5.30 -20.59 8.37
C GLN A 205 6.08 -20.80 9.66
N SER A 206 6.10 -19.84 10.55
CA SER A 206 6.72 -19.93 11.87
C SER A 206 6.02 -20.98 12.73
N TYR A 207 4.69 -21.02 12.72
CA TYR A 207 3.90 -22.03 13.41
C TYR A 207 4.17 -23.45 12.87
N LEU A 208 4.18 -23.64 11.54
CA LEU A 208 4.50 -24.92 10.93
C LEU A 208 5.93 -25.35 11.26
N THR A 209 6.88 -24.43 11.24
CA THR A 209 8.27 -24.69 11.63
C THR A 209 8.36 -25.06 13.11
N ALA A 210 7.59 -24.37 13.97
CA ALA A 210 7.50 -24.67 15.39
C ALA A 210 6.92 -26.06 15.64
N VAL A 211 5.79 -26.36 15.01
CA VAL A 211 5.11 -27.66 15.15
C VAL A 211 5.98 -28.78 14.59
N SER A 212 6.57 -28.60 13.40
CA SER A 212 7.46 -29.61 12.82
C SER A 212 8.74 -29.80 13.63
N GLY A 213 9.29 -28.72 14.21
CA GLY A 213 10.46 -28.78 15.09
C GLY A 213 10.17 -29.33 16.48
N SER A 214 8.94 -29.13 16.99
CA SER A 214 8.51 -29.66 18.29
C SER A 214 7.92 -31.09 18.22
N LEU A 215 7.58 -31.55 17.01
CA LEU A 215 7.17 -32.94 16.79
C LEU A 215 8.40 -33.83 16.77
N GLY A 216 8.87 -34.24 17.95
CA GLY A 216 9.84 -35.31 18.11
C GLY A 216 9.20 -36.67 17.92
N THR A 217 9.89 -37.59 17.28
CA THR A 217 9.51 -38.99 17.26
C THR A 217 10.23 -39.67 18.43
N ALA A 218 9.52 -39.95 19.52
CA ALA A 218 10.01 -40.79 20.57
C ALA A 218 9.67 -42.25 20.22
N SER A 219 10.67 -43.04 19.93
CA SER A 219 10.47 -44.47 19.76
C SER A 219 10.93 -45.18 21.05
N LYS A 220 10.00 -45.80 21.75
CA LYS A 220 10.27 -46.62 22.91
C LYS A 220 10.25 -48.08 22.44
N GLY A 221 11.42 -48.67 22.33
CA GLY A 221 11.57 -50.09 22.04
C GLY A 221 11.80 -50.87 23.34
N THR A 222 10.93 -51.80 23.63
CA THR A 222 11.16 -52.83 24.67
C THR A 222 11.57 -54.10 23.95
N GLN A 223 12.76 -54.58 24.25
CA GLN A 223 13.23 -55.85 23.71
C GLN A 223 13.26 -56.85 24.86
N ASP A 224 12.28 -57.74 24.85
CA ASP A 224 12.24 -58.86 25.76
C ASP A 224 12.96 -60.07 25.10
N THR A 225 14.11 -60.46 25.61
CA THR A 225 14.80 -61.64 25.15
C THR A 225 14.58 -62.74 26.17
N GLN A 226 13.76 -63.72 25.84
CA GLN A 226 13.64 -64.97 26.61
C GLN A 226 14.51 -65.99 25.97
N SER A 227 15.56 -66.43 26.69
CA SER A 227 16.37 -67.56 26.31
C SER A 227 16.10 -68.71 27.28
N SER A 228 15.54 -69.81 26.79
CA SER A 228 15.43 -71.04 27.53
C SER A 228 16.49 -72.03 27.03
N SER A 229 17.45 -72.35 27.87
CA SER A 229 18.40 -73.45 27.58
C SER A 229 17.97 -74.67 28.36
N GLU A 230 17.76 -75.79 27.67
CA GLU A 230 17.56 -77.12 28.24
C GLU A 230 18.86 -77.68 28.70
N SER A 231 19.51 -77.11 29.71
CA SER A 231 20.45 -77.77 30.55
C SER A 231 19.99 -77.58 31.99
N LYS A 232 20.01 -78.64 32.81
CA LYS A 232 19.39 -78.82 34.12
C LYS A 232 19.68 -77.73 35.19
N SER A 233 19.75 -76.45 34.81
CA SER A 233 19.71 -75.31 35.70
C SER A 233 18.85 -74.26 35.04
N VAL A 234 17.64 -74.09 35.51
CA VAL A 234 16.74 -73.01 35.10
C VAL A 234 17.30 -71.69 35.66
N THR A 235 17.90 -70.89 34.79
CA THR A 235 18.21 -69.47 35.10
C THR A 235 17.44 -68.65 34.13
N ASP A 236 16.31 -68.10 34.61
CA ASP A 236 15.58 -67.06 33.88
C ASP A 236 16.37 -65.73 33.94
N ALA A 237 17.08 -65.45 32.85
CA ALA A 237 17.69 -64.13 32.69
C ALA A 237 16.82 -63.30 31.78
N SER A 238 15.98 -62.46 32.33
CA SER A 238 15.25 -61.41 31.60
C SER A 238 16.07 -60.12 31.63
N SER A 239 16.53 -59.68 30.45
CA SER A 239 17.18 -58.37 30.32
C SER A 239 16.21 -57.40 29.63
N HIS A 240 15.84 -56.33 30.33
CA HIS A 240 15.10 -55.26 29.79
C HIS A 240 16.04 -54.17 29.28
N THR A 241 16.06 -53.93 27.98
CA THR A 241 16.81 -52.83 27.40
C THR A 241 15.81 -51.82 26.83
N SER A 242 15.70 -50.63 27.42
CA SER A 242 14.89 -49.57 26.88
C SER A 242 15.79 -48.54 26.21
N SER A 243 15.57 -48.28 24.93
CA SER A 243 16.23 -47.19 24.20
C SER A 243 15.21 -46.17 23.74
N THR A 244 15.49 -44.93 24.03
CA THR A 244 14.64 -43.80 23.56
C THR A 244 15.37 -43.09 22.43
N THR A 245 14.82 -43.12 21.22
CA THR A 245 15.38 -42.41 20.07
C THR A 245 14.46 -41.22 19.75
N VAL A 246 15.02 -40.03 19.81
CA VAL A 246 14.28 -38.80 19.41
C VAL A 246 14.75 -38.44 18.01
N THR A 247 13.87 -38.53 17.04
CA THR A 247 14.12 -38.09 15.65
C THR A 247 13.46 -36.78 15.41
N ARG A 248 14.22 -35.73 15.12
CA ARG A 248 13.72 -34.43 14.68
C ARG A 248 13.73 -34.36 13.17
N THR A 249 12.57 -34.17 12.58
CA THR A 249 12.48 -33.93 11.14
C THR A 249 12.30 -32.39 10.95
N LEU A 250 13.34 -31.73 10.43
CA LEU A 250 13.26 -30.32 10.03
C LEU A 250 12.64 -30.29 8.63
N GLY A 251 11.48 -29.71 8.52
CA GLY A 251 10.81 -29.53 7.25
C GLY A 251 11.59 -28.59 6.33
N GLY A 252 12.00 -29.10 5.19
CA GLY A 252 12.68 -28.33 4.14
C GLY A 252 14.05 -28.89 3.77
N GLY A 253 14.07 -29.90 2.86
CA GLY A 253 15.27 -30.38 2.18
C GLY A 253 16.12 -31.39 2.95
N GLY A 254 15.76 -32.62 2.86
CA GLY A 254 16.60 -33.79 2.68
C GLY A 254 17.75 -34.07 3.66
N SER A 255 17.63 -33.77 4.94
CA SER A 255 18.64 -34.24 5.86
C SER A 255 18.05 -34.62 7.22
N SER A 256 17.79 -35.88 7.42
CA SER A 256 17.43 -36.42 8.73
C SER A 256 18.70 -36.61 9.57
N LYS A 257 18.84 -35.85 10.66
CA LYS A 257 19.88 -36.10 11.66
C LYS A 257 19.28 -36.91 12.79
N THR A 258 19.76 -38.13 12.94
CA THR A 258 19.39 -39.02 14.05
C THR A 258 20.36 -38.79 15.21
N TYR A 259 19.83 -38.33 16.34
CA TYR A 259 20.63 -38.23 17.57
C TYR A 259 20.25 -39.38 18.50
N ARG A 260 21.25 -40.12 18.92
CA ARG A 260 21.09 -41.19 19.92
C ARG A 260 21.51 -40.62 21.27
N ILE A 261 20.56 -40.59 22.19
CA ILE A 261 20.84 -40.22 23.59
C ILE A 261 20.86 -41.51 24.37
N GLY A 262 22.02 -41.84 24.89
CA GLY A 262 22.23 -42.99 25.76
C GLY A 262 21.74 -42.75 27.19
#